data_32ab12b46c09b9c23c01f3e199bfe54d
#
_entry.id   32ab12b46c09b9c23c01f3e199bfe54d
#
_cell.length_a   1.000
_cell.length_b   1.000
_cell.length_c   1.000
_cell.angle_alpha   90.00
_cell.angle_beta   90.00
_cell.angle_gamma   90.00
#
_symmetry.space_group_name_H-M   'P 1'
#
loop_
_entity.id
_entity.type
_entity.pdbx_description
1 polymer ?
#
loop_
_entity_poly.entity_id
_entity_poly.type
_entity_poly.pdbx_seq_one_letter_code
_entity_poly.pdbx_strand_id
1 'polypeptide(L)'
;MTGASVAGATGPSGPRGASPRERIAVVGSGVSGLTAAYLLARVHDVILFEADERLGGHAHTHSVAGSQGPLAVDSGFIVFNDRTYPVLQRLFAELGVQGRPTEMSMSVRDDVSGIEFAGGRGLPGFVARPRQLIDPAYWRMLTGVRRFHRLAREFLAQTDDEDTTTLGEFVRAAGFGPDFIRLYAVPVVACVWSTGGGDALDYPARYLFRFLDHHGMLSIGDSPQWFTVVGGSRSYVDAIAARLPDIRRGRPVRAVLRHPDRVEVIDAAGGRIQVDRVVIATHPDQALSLLADPLPLEEEVLGAFRYSTNEAVLHRDPSLLPTASGAKASWNYLVQGDDDGPPLVTYWMNRLQGLPDADQLFVTLNGSDRIHPESVIATMSYAHPLYDLAAVRAQRRLPEISSGRTAFAGAYHGWGFHEAVSYTHLTLPTNREV
;
A
#
# COMPACT_ATOMS: atom_id res chain seq x y z
N MET A 1 3.18 -80.18 -6.31
CA MET A 1 4.48 -79.88 -5.77
C MET A 1 4.65 -78.41 -5.66
N THR A 2 4.68 -78.00 -4.45
CA THR A 2 5.34 -76.91 -3.73
C THR A 2 5.08 -75.51 -4.23
N GLY A 3 4.16 -74.85 -3.52
CA GLY A 3 4.01 -73.43 -3.45
C GLY A 3 5.09 -72.75 -2.64
N ALA A 4 5.44 -71.52 -2.98
CA ALA A 4 6.17 -70.61 -2.14
C ALA A 4 5.38 -69.32 -2.00
N SER A 5 4.78 -69.15 -0.81
CA SER A 5 4.16 -67.90 -0.34
C SER A 5 5.26 -66.95 0.06
N VAL A 6 5.27 -65.73 -0.56
CA VAL A 6 6.10 -64.62 -0.09
C VAL A 6 5.18 -63.69 0.70
N ALA A 7 5.30 -63.71 1.99
CA ALA A 7 4.67 -62.74 2.90
C ALA A 7 5.37 -61.40 2.81
N GLY A 8 4.72 -60.39 2.27
CA GLY A 8 5.14 -59.02 2.32
C GLY A 8 4.85 -58.44 3.71
N ALA A 9 5.88 -58.13 4.47
CA ALA A 9 5.80 -57.43 5.74
C ALA A 9 5.55 -55.93 5.46
N THR A 10 4.34 -55.47 5.64
CA THR A 10 4.03 -54.04 5.80
C THR A 10 4.34 -53.62 7.23
N GLY A 11 5.52 -53.05 7.45
CA GLY A 11 5.84 -52.37 8.70
C GLY A 11 4.95 -51.15 8.88
N PRO A 12 4.48 -50.85 10.11
CA PRO A 12 3.71 -49.65 10.37
C PRO A 12 4.58 -48.39 10.09
N SER A 13 4.13 -47.53 9.18
CA SER A 13 4.68 -46.19 9.05
C SER A 13 4.40 -45.45 10.36
N GLY A 14 5.42 -45.28 11.16
CA GLY A 14 5.37 -44.44 12.39
C GLY A 14 4.94 -42.99 12.01
N PRO A 15 4.37 -42.25 12.96
CA PRO A 15 3.98 -40.87 12.72
C PRO A 15 5.23 -40.11 12.26
N ARG A 16 5.16 -39.42 11.14
CA ARG A 16 6.18 -38.50 10.66
C ARG A 16 6.40 -37.51 11.80
N GLY A 17 7.57 -37.52 12.43
CA GLY A 17 7.92 -36.60 13.51
C GLY A 17 7.76 -35.17 12.99
N ALA A 18 7.08 -34.32 13.75
CA ALA A 18 6.99 -32.89 13.47
C ALA A 18 8.42 -32.35 13.29
N SER A 19 8.66 -31.63 12.20
CA SER A 19 9.94 -30.95 11.99
C SER A 19 10.24 -30.07 13.20
N PRO A 20 11.49 -29.99 13.67
CA PRO A 20 11.83 -29.17 14.83
C PRO A 20 11.44 -27.71 14.54
N ARG A 21 10.85 -27.04 15.54
CA ARG A 21 10.50 -25.62 15.43
C ARG A 21 11.79 -24.81 15.24
N GLU A 22 11.86 -24.06 14.15
CA GLU A 22 12.94 -23.12 13.90
C GLU A 22 12.69 -21.81 14.66
N ARG A 23 13.76 -21.14 15.06
CA ARG A 23 13.70 -19.79 15.60
C ARG A 23 13.83 -18.76 14.49
N ILE A 24 12.82 -17.91 14.29
CA ILE A 24 12.76 -16.98 13.19
C ILE A 24 12.65 -15.55 13.71
N ALA A 25 13.53 -14.66 13.25
CA ALA A 25 13.40 -13.23 13.48
C ALA A 25 12.58 -12.60 12.33
N VAL A 26 11.63 -11.74 12.68
CA VAL A 26 10.92 -10.85 11.72
C VAL A 26 11.30 -9.43 12.07
N VAL A 27 11.84 -8.68 11.10
CA VAL A 27 12.30 -7.30 11.28
C VAL A 27 11.35 -6.33 10.60
N GLY A 28 10.69 -5.49 11.39
CA GLY A 28 9.65 -4.56 10.97
C GLY A 28 8.24 -5.09 11.26
N SER A 29 7.42 -4.27 11.92
CA SER A 29 6.03 -4.60 12.28
C SER A 29 5.00 -3.90 11.40
N GLY A 30 5.37 -3.48 10.19
CA GLY A 30 4.39 -3.15 9.16
C GLY A 30 3.49 -4.37 8.88
N VAL A 31 2.44 -4.19 8.09
CA VAL A 31 1.47 -5.29 7.84
C VAL A 31 2.15 -6.54 7.26
N SER A 32 3.21 -6.38 6.43
CA SER A 32 4.03 -7.51 5.94
C SER A 32 4.63 -8.32 7.07
N GLY A 33 5.34 -7.65 7.98
CA GLY A 33 6.02 -8.32 9.08
C GLY A 33 5.04 -8.92 10.08
N LEU A 34 3.95 -8.21 10.39
CA LEU A 34 2.88 -8.73 11.25
C LEU A 34 2.24 -9.98 10.65
N THR A 35 1.91 -9.96 9.36
CA THR A 35 1.32 -11.12 8.67
C THR A 35 2.28 -12.30 8.62
N ALA A 36 3.55 -12.04 8.25
CA ALA A 36 4.59 -13.07 8.25
C ALA A 36 4.80 -13.67 9.65
N ALA A 37 4.93 -12.83 10.68
CA ALA A 37 5.10 -13.28 12.06
C ALA A 37 3.90 -14.12 12.54
N TYR A 38 2.66 -13.67 12.23
CA TYR A 38 1.44 -14.39 12.59
C TYR A 38 1.37 -15.79 11.98
N LEU A 39 1.71 -15.92 10.71
CA LEU A 39 1.64 -17.20 10.02
C LEU A 39 2.78 -18.14 10.47
N LEU A 40 4.00 -17.62 10.57
CA LEU A 40 5.17 -18.40 11.01
C LEU A 40 5.05 -18.85 12.47
N ALA A 41 4.43 -18.05 13.35
CA ALA A 41 4.26 -18.41 14.77
C ALA A 41 3.38 -19.66 14.99
N ARG A 42 2.62 -20.11 13.98
CA ARG A 42 1.83 -21.35 14.04
C ARG A 42 2.73 -22.58 14.16
N VAL A 43 3.90 -22.55 13.53
CA VAL A 43 4.78 -23.72 13.40
C VAL A 43 6.24 -23.45 13.83
N HIS A 44 6.62 -22.20 14.08
CA HIS A 44 7.97 -21.77 14.45
C HIS A 44 7.97 -20.88 15.70
N ASP A 45 9.14 -20.65 16.28
CA ASP A 45 9.36 -19.73 17.40
C ASP A 45 9.76 -18.37 16.83
N VAL A 46 8.82 -17.44 16.81
CA VAL A 46 8.97 -16.13 16.15
C VAL A 46 9.30 -15.03 17.14
N ILE A 47 10.28 -14.19 16.77
CA ILE A 47 10.62 -12.94 17.45
C ILE A 47 10.36 -11.80 16.46
N LEU A 48 9.45 -10.89 16.80
CA LEU A 48 9.17 -9.69 16.00
C LEU A 48 9.93 -8.49 16.57
N PHE A 49 10.75 -7.84 15.74
CA PHE A 49 11.44 -6.59 16.07
C PHE A 49 10.73 -5.39 15.43
N GLU A 50 10.54 -4.34 16.21
CA GLU A 50 10.02 -3.06 15.74
C GLU A 50 10.87 -1.92 16.30
N ALA A 51 11.20 -0.96 15.42
CA ALA A 51 11.99 0.21 15.78
C ALA A 51 11.20 1.20 16.66
N ASP A 52 9.91 1.36 16.36
CA ASP A 52 9.01 2.24 17.09
C ASP A 52 8.38 1.54 18.29
N GLU A 53 7.83 2.34 19.22
CA GLU A 53 6.97 1.84 20.31
C GLU A 53 5.61 1.37 19.78
N ARG A 54 5.19 1.89 18.62
CA ARG A 54 3.94 1.56 17.94
C ARG A 54 4.15 0.48 16.88
N LEU A 55 3.28 -0.52 16.87
CA LEU A 55 3.23 -1.51 15.79
C LEU A 55 2.36 -1.01 14.62
N GLY A 56 2.53 -1.63 13.45
CA GLY A 56 1.62 -1.48 12.31
C GLY A 56 2.18 -0.69 11.12
N GLY A 57 3.26 0.08 11.29
CA GLY A 57 3.80 0.90 10.21
C GLY A 57 2.74 1.89 9.66
N HIS A 58 2.36 1.77 8.38
CA HIS A 58 1.29 2.57 7.76
C HIS A 58 -0.13 2.21 8.23
N ALA A 59 -0.33 1.13 8.97
CA ALA A 59 -1.56 0.88 9.73
C ALA A 59 -1.51 1.71 11.01
N HIS A 60 -2.01 2.94 10.93
CA HIS A 60 -1.88 3.94 11.99
C HIS A 60 -3.22 4.58 12.31
N THR A 61 -3.81 4.16 13.41
CA THR A 61 -5.09 4.68 13.93
C THR A 61 -4.85 5.61 15.11
N HIS A 62 -5.37 6.83 15.02
CA HIS A 62 -5.38 7.83 16.10
C HIS A 62 -6.67 7.74 16.89
N SER A 63 -6.58 7.99 18.21
CA SER A 63 -7.74 8.18 19.06
C SER A 63 -8.01 9.67 19.17
N VAL A 64 -9.05 10.16 18.51
CA VAL A 64 -9.40 11.58 18.44
C VAL A 64 -10.64 11.84 19.29
N ALA A 65 -10.63 12.89 20.11
CA ALA A 65 -11.81 13.29 20.87
C ALA A 65 -12.93 13.75 19.90
N GLY A 66 -14.07 13.10 19.95
CA GLY A 66 -15.27 13.45 19.20
C GLY A 66 -16.42 13.88 20.13
N SER A 67 -17.47 14.42 19.53
CA SER A 67 -18.66 14.95 20.24
C SER A 67 -19.44 13.88 21.01
N GLN A 68 -19.34 12.62 20.60
CA GLN A 68 -20.02 11.46 21.21
C GLN A 68 -19.07 10.44 21.84
N GLY A 69 -17.80 10.80 22.02
CA GLY A 69 -16.75 9.92 22.52
C GLY A 69 -15.55 9.80 21.57
N PRO A 70 -14.56 8.99 21.92
CA PRO A 70 -13.35 8.86 21.12
C PRO A 70 -13.63 8.22 19.75
N LEU A 71 -13.05 8.80 18.70
CA LEU A 71 -13.12 8.34 17.33
C LEU A 71 -11.79 7.67 16.92
N ALA A 72 -11.87 6.53 16.27
CA ALA A 72 -10.70 5.85 15.67
C ALA A 72 -10.51 6.35 14.22
N VAL A 73 -9.41 7.05 13.97
CA VAL A 73 -9.13 7.72 12.69
C VAL A 73 -7.82 7.22 12.12
N ASP A 74 -7.87 6.59 10.95
CA ASP A 74 -6.66 6.13 10.26
C ASP A 74 -6.00 7.28 9.49
N SER A 75 -4.68 7.33 9.51
CA SER A 75 -3.91 8.33 8.76
C SER A 75 -3.04 7.75 7.63
N GLY A 76 -2.89 6.43 7.58
CA GLY A 76 -2.14 5.73 6.54
C GLY A 76 -3.06 4.82 5.72
N PHE A 77 -3.14 3.53 6.04
CA PHE A 77 -4.07 2.62 5.37
C PHE A 77 -5.51 2.84 5.82
N ILE A 78 -6.43 3.04 4.87
CA ILE A 78 -7.81 3.43 5.16
C ILE A 78 -8.83 2.45 4.58
N VAL A 79 -8.63 2.00 3.33
CA VAL A 79 -9.65 1.27 2.56
C VAL A 79 -9.10 0.04 1.86
N PHE A 80 -9.96 -0.96 1.68
CA PHE A 80 -9.74 -2.16 0.87
C PHE A 80 -11.02 -2.49 0.09
N ASN A 81 -10.98 -3.44 -0.83
CA ASN A 81 -12.18 -3.83 -1.60
C ASN A 81 -12.33 -5.34 -1.73
N ASP A 82 -13.49 -5.77 -2.21
CA ASP A 82 -13.87 -7.19 -2.32
C ASP A 82 -13.22 -7.92 -3.51
N ARG A 83 -12.63 -7.20 -4.47
CA ARG A 83 -12.08 -7.78 -5.70
C ARG A 83 -10.58 -8.02 -5.62
N THR A 84 -9.82 -7.03 -5.15
CA THR A 84 -8.36 -7.01 -5.26
C THR A 84 -7.62 -7.22 -3.94
N TYR A 85 -8.35 -7.58 -2.86
CA TYR A 85 -7.79 -7.85 -1.52
C TYR A 85 -8.21 -9.24 -0.95
N PRO A 86 -8.14 -10.35 -1.73
CA PRO A 86 -8.62 -11.66 -1.26
C PRO A 86 -7.82 -12.20 -0.06
N VAL A 87 -6.49 -11.99 -0.05
CA VAL A 87 -5.64 -12.50 1.04
C VAL A 87 -5.82 -11.69 2.32
N LEU A 88 -5.92 -10.36 2.19
CA LEU A 88 -6.21 -9.48 3.34
C LEU A 88 -7.58 -9.78 3.94
N GLN A 89 -8.60 -10.00 3.11
CA GLN A 89 -9.95 -10.38 3.57
C GLN A 89 -9.94 -11.72 4.31
N ARG A 90 -9.18 -12.71 3.80
CA ARG A 90 -9.00 -13.99 4.49
C ARG A 90 -8.33 -13.79 5.86
N LEU A 91 -7.29 -12.97 5.93
CA LEU A 91 -6.63 -12.64 7.19
C LEU A 91 -7.61 -11.98 8.17
N PHE A 92 -8.42 -11.01 7.71
CA PHE A 92 -9.42 -10.36 8.54
C PHE A 92 -10.47 -11.34 9.07
N ALA A 93 -10.95 -12.25 8.22
CA ALA A 93 -11.89 -13.30 8.63
C ALA A 93 -11.30 -14.21 9.72
N GLU A 94 -10.03 -14.62 9.59
CA GLU A 94 -9.33 -15.43 10.59
C GLU A 94 -9.11 -14.69 11.93
N LEU A 95 -8.91 -13.38 11.86
CA LEU A 95 -8.70 -12.53 13.04
C LEU A 95 -10.00 -12.07 13.69
N GLY A 96 -11.15 -12.24 13.03
CA GLY A 96 -12.45 -11.71 13.48
C GLY A 96 -12.59 -10.21 13.27
N VAL A 97 -11.81 -9.62 12.36
CA VAL A 97 -11.83 -8.19 12.03
C VAL A 97 -12.92 -7.91 11.01
N GLN A 98 -13.74 -6.89 11.26
CA GLN A 98 -14.87 -6.54 10.42
C GLN A 98 -14.56 -5.35 9.51
N GLY A 99 -15.00 -5.45 8.24
CA GLY A 99 -15.06 -4.34 7.31
C GLY A 99 -16.45 -3.72 7.27
N ARG A 100 -16.53 -2.41 7.04
CA ARG A 100 -17.77 -1.67 6.77
C ARG A 100 -17.71 -1.09 5.36
N PRO A 101 -18.79 -1.20 4.55
CA PRO A 101 -18.86 -0.57 3.23
C PRO A 101 -18.57 0.94 3.32
N THR A 102 -17.83 1.45 2.33
CA THR A 102 -17.48 2.86 2.24
C THR A 102 -17.58 3.37 0.80
N GLU A 103 -17.62 4.69 0.67
CA GLU A 103 -17.62 5.39 -0.62
C GLU A 103 -16.17 5.66 -1.07
N MET A 104 -15.86 5.30 -2.31
CA MET A 104 -14.62 5.68 -2.96
C MET A 104 -14.93 6.63 -4.10
N SER A 105 -14.52 7.88 -3.93
CA SER A 105 -14.67 8.94 -4.91
C SER A 105 -13.45 9.85 -4.90
N MET A 106 -13.13 10.44 -6.05
CA MET A 106 -11.98 11.32 -6.21
C MET A 106 -12.43 12.63 -6.83
N SER A 107 -11.97 13.75 -6.28
CA SER A 107 -12.15 15.07 -6.86
C SER A 107 -10.85 15.73 -7.25
N VAL A 108 -10.98 16.66 -8.18
CA VAL A 108 -9.91 17.60 -8.54
C VAL A 108 -10.46 19.02 -8.40
N ARG A 109 -9.70 19.85 -7.69
CA ARG A 109 -9.90 21.28 -7.60
C ARG A 109 -8.67 21.97 -8.18
N ASP A 110 -8.91 22.87 -9.12
CA ASP A 110 -7.87 23.70 -9.73
C ASP A 110 -8.15 25.17 -9.40
N ASP A 111 -7.32 25.73 -8.55
CA ASP A 111 -7.49 27.14 -8.12
C ASP A 111 -7.13 28.14 -9.23
N VAL A 112 -6.38 27.72 -10.26
CA VAL A 112 -5.99 28.60 -11.38
C VAL A 112 -7.15 28.77 -12.37
N SER A 113 -7.75 27.66 -12.84
CA SER A 113 -8.88 27.71 -13.79
C SER A 113 -10.23 27.83 -13.10
N GLY A 114 -10.31 27.53 -11.79
CA GLY A 114 -11.55 27.46 -11.05
C GLY A 114 -12.40 26.22 -11.36
N ILE A 115 -11.84 25.23 -12.06
CA ILE A 115 -12.51 23.95 -12.34
C ILE A 115 -12.54 23.09 -11.08
N GLU A 116 -13.71 22.57 -10.75
CA GLU A 116 -13.89 21.58 -9.68
C GLU A 116 -14.81 20.47 -10.18
N PHE A 117 -14.38 19.21 -10.04
CA PHE A 117 -15.22 18.06 -10.40
C PHE A 117 -14.88 16.84 -9.53
N ALA A 118 -15.77 15.85 -9.54
CA ALA A 118 -15.52 14.58 -8.87
C ALA A 118 -15.99 13.39 -9.73
N GLY A 119 -15.13 12.39 -9.84
CA GLY A 119 -15.47 11.04 -10.30
C GLY A 119 -16.05 10.20 -9.16
N GLY A 120 -16.90 9.22 -9.48
CA GLY A 120 -17.57 8.37 -8.50
C GLY A 120 -18.76 9.02 -7.77
N ARG A 121 -19.09 10.29 -8.10
CA ARG A 121 -20.19 11.07 -7.49
C ARG A 121 -21.41 11.23 -8.40
N GLY A 122 -21.41 10.61 -9.58
CA GLY A 122 -22.47 10.77 -10.55
C GLY A 122 -22.61 12.20 -11.11
N LEU A 123 -23.80 12.57 -11.58
CA LEU A 123 -24.05 13.87 -12.17
C LEU A 123 -23.67 15.08 -11.29
N PRO A 124 -23.95 15.09 -9.97
CA PRO A 124 -23.52 16.20 -9.11
C PRO A 124 -22.01 16.46 -9.12
N GLY A 125 -21.20 15.39 -9.24
CA GLY A 125 -19.75 15.53 -9.33
C GLY A 125 -19.27 16.15 -10.65
N PHE A 126 -19.94 15.84 -11.76
CA PHE A 126 -19.62 16.40 -13.07
C PHE A 126 -20.16 17.83 -13.25
N VAL A 127 -21.29 18.17 -12.64
CA VAL A 127 -21.93 19.50 -12.76
C VAL A 127 -21.69 20.33 -11.48
N ALA A 128 -20.56 20.16 -10.85
CA ALA A 128 -20.28 20.78 -9.55
C ALA A 128 -20.36 22.32 -9.60
N ARG A 129 -19.92 22.92 -10.71
CA ARG A 129 -20.02 24.38 -10.97
C ARG A 129 -20.70 24.66 -12.32
N PRO A 130 -21.80 25.41 -12.39
CA PRO A 130 -22.46 25.72 -13.65
C PRO A 130 -21.56 26.40 -14.69
N ARG A 131 -20.62 27.24 -14.26
CA ARG A 131 -19.69 27.95 -15.16
C ARG A 131 -18.80 27.02 -15.98
N GLN A 132 -18.39 25.86 -15.44
CA GLN A 132 -17.53 24.94 -16.17
C GLN A 132 -18.24 24.24 -17.33
N LEU A 133 -19.58 24.21 -17.33
CA LEU A 133 -20.35 23.61 -18.43
C LEU A 133 -20.24 24.38 -19.74
N ILE A 134 -19.85 25.66 -19.71
CA ILE A 134 -19.56 26.47 -20.89
C ILE A 134 -18.06 26.56 -21.21
N ASP A 135 -17.19 25.91 -20.40
CA ASP A 135 -15.75 25.90 -20.61
C ASP A 135 -15.32 24.76 -21.56
N PRO A 136 -14.77 25.09 -22.75
CA PRO A 136 -14.28 24.07 -23.68
C PRO A 136 -13.17 23.19 -23.12
N ALA A 137 -12.33 23.71 -22.19
CA ALA A 137 -11.25 22.93 -21.57
C ALA A 137 -11.84 21.81 -20.69
N TYR A 138 -12.91 22.11 -19.96
CA TYR A 138 -13.61 21.10 -19.17
C TYR A 138 -14.17 19.95 -20.02
N TRP A 139 -14.82 20.26 -21.15
CA TRP A 139 -15.34 19.23 -22.05
C TRP A 139 -14.25 18.43 -22.75
N ARG A 140 -13.13 19.07 -23.12
CA ARG A 140 -11.96 18.34 -23.65
C ARG A 140 -11.40 17.36 -22.63
N MET A 141 -11.30 17.76 -21.36
CA MET A 141 -10.87 16.88 -20.28
C MET A 141 -11.84 15.70 -20.11
N LEU A 142 -13.17 15.92 -20.01
CA LEU A 142 -14.16 14.86 -19.82
C LEU A 142 -14.20 13.85 -20.99
N THR A 143 -14.14 14.34 -22.23
CA THR A 143 -14.05 13.47 -23.41
C THR A 143 -12.73 12.73 -23.47
N GLY A 144 -11.67 13.40 -23.00
CA GLY A 144 -10.34 12.82 -22.82
C GLY A 144 -10.34 11.62 -21.88
N VAL A 145 -11.08 11.67 -20.76
CA VAL A 145 -11.17 10.53 -19.80
C VAL A 145 -11.70 9.27 -20.48
N ARG A 146 -12.81 9.36 -21.23
CA ARG A 146 -13.37 8.20 -21.95
C ARG A 146 -12.39 7.65 -22.99
N ARG A 147 -11.72 8.56 -23.73
CA ARG A 147 -10.70 8.18 -24.70
C ARG A 147 -9.50 7.50 -24.04
N PHE A 148 -9.06 8.03 -22.92
CA PHE A 148 -7.95 7.47 -22.14
C PHE A 148 -8.28 6.04 -21.65
N HIS A 149 -9.45 5.81 -21.06
CA HIS A 149 -9.87 4.48 -20.62
C HIS A 149 -9.89 3.46 -21.75
N ARG A 150 -10.39 3.87 -22.94
CA ARG A 150 -10.39 2.99 -24.11
C ARG A 150 -8.97 2.68 -24.57
N LEU A 151 -8.12 3.69 -24.75
CA LEU A 151 -6.75 3.53 -25.24
C LEU A 151 -5.89 2.77 -24.24
N ALA A 152 -6.08 2.96 -22.93
CA ALA A 152 -5.38 2.21 -21.90
C ALA A 152 -5.69 0.71 -21.97
N ARG A 153 -6.95 0.33 -22.19
CA ARG A 153 -7.33 -1.08 -22.37
C ARG A 153 -6.81 -1.66 -23.68
N GLU A 154 -6.85 -0.90 -24.78
CA GLU A 154 -6.25 -1.29 -26.05
C GLU A 154 -4.74 -1.51 -25.90
N PHE A 155 -4.05 -0.62 -25.18
CA PHE A 155 -2.63 -0.73 -24.87
C PHE A 155 -2.31 -2.00 -24.08
N LEU A 156 -3.09 -2.31 -23.03
CA LEU A 156 -2.94 -3.55 -22.26
C LEU A 156 -3.08 -4.81 -23.11
N ALA A 157 -3.99 -4.78 -24.10
CA ALA A 157 -4.22 -5.91 -24.99
C ALA A 157 -3.11 -6.10 -26.06
N GLN A 158 -2.38 -5.05 -26.38
CA GLN A 158 -1.38 -5.02 -27.46
C GLN A 158 0.06 -5.12 -26.96
N THR A 159 0.33 -4.89 -25.69
CA THR A 159 1.67 -4.88 -25.10
C THR A 159 1.85 -6.05 -24.13
N ASP A 160 3.10 -6.41 -23.87
CA ASP A 160 3.49 -7.38 -22.86
C ASP A 160 4.24 -6.73 -21.70
N ASP A 161 4.70 -7.54 -20.77
CA ASP A 161 5.35 -7.05 -19.55
C ASP A 161 6.76 -6.47 -19.79
N GLU A 162 7.32 -6.59 -20.99
CA GLU A 162 8.60 -5.97 -21.37
C GLU A 162 8.43 -4.55 -21.94
N ASP A 163 7.18 -4.09 -22.15
CA ASP A 163 6.91 -2.72 -22.62
C ASP A 163 7.43 -1.69 -21.63
N THR A 164 8.16 -0.69 -22.13
CA THR A 164 8.83 0.35 -21.34
C THR A 164 8.19 1.72 -21.49
N THR A 165 7.06 1.82 -22.17
CA THR A 165 6.36 3.09 -22.37
C THR A 165 5.95 3.69 -21.05
N THR A 166 6.31 4.95 -20.81
CA THR A 166 5.86 5.70 -19.62
C THR A 166 4.48 6.31 -19.85
N LEU A 167 3.81 6.70 -18.76
CA LEU A 167 2.54 7.44 -18.86
C LEU A 167 2.71 8.73 -19.68
N GLY A 168 3.82 9.46 -19.47
CA GLY A 168 4.13 10.69 -20.20
C GLY A 168 4.30 10.46 -21.69
N GLU A 169 4.96 9.39 -22.09
CA GLU A 169 5.09 9.00 -23.51
C GLU A 169 3.74 8.59 -24.11
N PHE A 170 2.98 7.77 -23.37
CA PHE A 170 1.66 7.33 -23.81
C PHE A 170 0.69 8.52 -24.03
N VAL A 171 0.56 9.45 -23.08
CA VAL A 171 -0.37 10.58 -23.24
C VAL A 171 0.05 11.55 -24.34
N ARG A 172 1.37 11.74 -24.55
CA ARG A 172 1.91 12.55 -25.66
C ARG A 172 1.65 11.89 -27.02
N ALA A 173 1.99 10.62 -27.17
CA ALA A 173 1.76 9.86 -28.39
C ALA A 173 0.27 9.79 -28.76
N ALA A 174 -0.59 9.64 -27.76
CA ALA A 174 -2.03 9.68 -27.95
C ALA A 174 -2.59 11.10 -28.19
N GLY A 175 -1.79 12.17 -28.13
CA GLY A 175 -2.21 13.55 -28.40
C GLY A 175 -3.17 14.08 -27.32
N PHE A 176 -2.97 13.75 -26.06
CA PHE A 176 -3.66 14.39 -24.93
C PHE A 176 -3.04 15.77 -24.66
N GLY A 177 -3.90 16.76 -24.47
CA GLY A 177 -3.47 18.13 -24.18
C GLY A 177 -3.07 18.32 -22.70
N PRO A 178 -2.41 19.47 -22.41
CA PRO A 178 -1.91 19.76 -21.06
C PRO A 178 -3.02 19.80 -20.00
N ASP A 179 -4.22 20.29 -20.33
CA ASP A 179 -5.36 20.30 -19.40
C ASP A 179 -5.75 18.89 -18.94
N PHE A 180 -5.72 17.89 -19.86
CA PHE A 180 -6.02 16.52 -19.50
C PHE A 180 -4.94 15.92 -18.58
N ILE A 181 -3.68 16.21 -18.88
CA ILE A 181 -2.55 15.73 -18.07
C ILE A 181 -2.66 16.30 -16.67
N ARG A 182 -2.83 17.61 -16.53
CA ARG A 182 -2.89 18.35 -15.27
C ARG A 182 -4.14 18.04 -14.44
N LEU A 183 -5.30 17.92 -15.08
CA LEU A 183 -6.58 17.75 -14.37
C LEU A 183 -6.98 16.28 -14.18
N TYR A 184 -6.36 15.32 -14.89
CA TYR A 184 -6.76 13.93 -14.79
C TYR A 184 -5.59 12.96 -14.66
N ALA A 185 -4.64 12.92 -15.60
CA ALA A 185 -3.63 11.88 -15.64
C ALA A 185 -2.71 11.92 -14.42
N VAL A 186 -2.14 13.08 -14.09
CA VAL A 186 -1.29 13.27 -12.90
C VAL A 186 -2.10 13.08 -11.60
N PRO A 187 -3.28 13.71 -11.40
CA PRO A 187 -4.07 13.50 -10.20
C PRO A 187 -4.42 12.05 -9.90
N VAL A 188 -4.70 11.23 -10.91
CA VAL A 188 -4.99 9.79 -10.71
C VAL A 188 -3.80 9.07 -10.11
N VAL A 189 -2.58 9.27 -10.65
CA VAL A 189 -1.37 8.64 -10.12
C VAL A 189 -1.03 9.19 -8.74
N ALA A 190 -1.10 10.51 -8.58
CA ALA A 190 -0.80 11.19 -7.33
C ALA A 190 -1.70 10.77 -6.17
N CYS A 191 -3.01 10.63 -6.41
CA CYS A 191 -3.94 10.15 -5.39
C CYS A 191 -3.69 8.69 -5.00
N VAL A 192 -3.27 7.84 -5.95
CA VAL A 192 -3.05 6.40 -5.71
C VAL A 192 -1.72 6.15 -4.99
N TRP A 193 -0.62 6.79 -5.42
CA TRP A 193 0.73 6.50 -4.91
C TRP A 193 1.41 7.66 -4.18
N SER A 194 0.70 8.76 -3.94
CA SER A 194 1.26 9.96 -3.27
C SER A 194 2.52 10.50 -3.98
N THR A 195 2.49 10.50 -5.32
CA THR A 195 3.64 10.81 -6.19
C THR A 195 3.44 12.18 -6.82
N GLY A 196 4.50 13.01 -6.86
CA GLY A 196 4.48 14.34 -7.51
C GLY A 196 4.36 14.28 -9.03
N GLY A 197 4.09 15.44 -9.66
CA GLY A 197 3.73 15.52 -11.09
C GLY A 197 4.77 14.94 -12.05
N GLY A 198 6.05 15.26 -11.85
CA GLY A 198 7.14 14.75 -12.69
C GLY A 198 7.27 13.22 -12.60
N ASP A 199 7.38 12.70 -11.39
CA ASP A 199 7.47 11.24 -11.15
C ASP A 199 6.21 10.50 -11.62
N ALA A 200 5.03 11.13 -11.56
CA ALA A 200 3.77 10.52 -12.04
C ALA A 200 3.79 10.22 -13.55
N LEU A 201 4.43 11.06 -14.35
CA LEU A 201 4.55 10.84 -15.80
C LEU A 201 5.60 9.79 -16.17
N ASP A 202 6.52 9.48 -15.26
CA ASP A 202 7.55 8.45 -15.44
C ASP A 202 7.07 7.04 -15.06
N TYR A 203 5.84 6.92 -14.52
CA TYR A 203 5.25 5.61 -14.24
C TYR A 203 5.12 4.77 -15.51
N PRO A 204 5.53 3.48 -15.49
CA PRO A 204 5.30 2.56 -16.61
C PRO A 204 3.80 2.46 -16.90
N ALA A 205 3.41 2.82 -18.13
CA ALA A 205 2.00 2.91 -18.51
C ALA A 205 1.27 1.58 -18.32
N ARG A 206 1.91 0.46 -18.68
CA ARG A 206 1.33 -0.87 -18.52
C ARG A 206 1.08 -1.22 -17.04
N TYR A 207 2.04 -0.92 -16.15
CA TYR A 207 1.90 -1.16 -14.71
C TYR A 207 0.73 -0.36 -14.12
N LEU A 208 0.66 0.93 -14.46
CA LEU A 208 -0.44 1.81 -14.08
C LEU A 208 -1.79 1.29 -14.61
N PHE A 209 -1.88 0.95 -15.89
CA PHE A 209 -3.15 0.55 -16.49
C PHE A 209 -3.65 -0.79 -15.98
N ARG A 210 -2.77 -1.75 -15.69
CA ARG A 210 -3.15 -3.01 -15.01
C ARG A 210 -3.73 -2.75 -13.64
N PHE A 211 -3.13 -1.84 -12.86
CA PHE A 211 -3.67 -1.45 -11.57
C PHE A 211 -5.07 -0.83 -11.71
N LEU A 212 -5.21 0.16 -12.61
CA LEU A 212 -6.48 0.84 -12.83
C LEU A 212 -7.58 -0.13 -13.31
N ASP A 213 -7.25 -1.06 -14.20
CA ASP A 213 -8.18 -2.06 -14.71
C ASP A 213 -8.65 -3.03 -13.62
N HIS A 214 -7.74 -3.59 -12.84
CA HIS A 214 -8.04 -4.49 -11.73
C HIS A 214 -8.94 -3.82 -10.67
N HIS A 215 -8.76 -2.51 -10.44
CA HIS A 215 -9.56 -1.75 -9.49
C HIS A 215 -10.85 -1.17 -10.10
N GLY A 216 -11.18 -1.53 -11.36
CA GLY A 216 -12.38 -1.04 -12.05
C GLY A 216 -12.34 0.44 -12.40
N MET A 217 -11.16 1.07 -12.37
CA MET A 217 -10.98 2.51 -12.60
C MET A 217 -10.90 2.89 -14.10
N LEU A 218 -10.78 1.92 -15.01
CA LEU A 218 -10.84 2.13 -16.47
C LEU A 218 -12.25 1.94 -17.05
N SER A 219 -13.27 1.73 -16.22
CA SER A 219 -14.65 1.54 -16.66
C SER A 219 -15.60 2.45 -15.86
N ILE A 220 -16.80 2.67 -16.43
CA ILE A 220 -17.86 3.38 -15.74
C ILE A 220 -18.85 2.33 -15.21
N GLY A 221 -18.98 2.26 -13.88
CA GLY A 221 -19.95 1.37 -13.23
C GLY A 221 -19.44 -0.02 -12.86
N ASP A 222 -18.16 -0.34 -13.07
CA ASP A 222 -17.53 -1.60 -12.66
C ASP A 222 -16.60 -1.43 -11.44
N SER A 223 -16.84 -0.45 -10.59
CA SER A 223 -16.08 -0.28 -9.36
C SER A 223 -16.40 -1.39 -8.38
N PRO A 224 -15.37 -2.02 -7.75
CA PRO A 224 -15.59 -2.97 -6.66
C PRO A 224 -16.27 -2.30 -5.47
N GLN A 225 -16.86 -3.08 -4.58
CA GLN A 225 -17.32 -2.54 -3.29
C GLN A 225 -16.11 -2.27 -2.40
N TRP A 226 -16.00 -1.03 -1.95
CA TRP A 226 -14.95 -0.62 -1.01
C TRP A 226 -15.41 -0.74 0.43
N PHE A 227 -14.45 -1.00 1.30
CA PHE A 227 -14.65 -1.17 2.74
C PHE A 227 -13.57 -0.42 3.52
N THR A 228 -13.89 -0.05 4.76
CA THR A 228 -12.94 0.39 5.77
C THR A 228 -13.00 -0.53 6.99
N VAL A 229 -11.93 -0.59 7.78
CA VAL A 229 -11.88 -1.45 8.97
C VAL A 229 -12.67 -0.82 10.11
N VAL A 230 -13.56 -1.57 10.72
CA VAL A 230 -14.32 -1.13 11.90
C VAL A 230 -13.36 -0.97 13.08
N GLY A 231 -13.34 0.22 13.69
CA GLY A 231 -12.41 0.56 14.76
C GLY A 231 -11.00 0.96 14.28
N GLY A 232 -10.83 1.10 12.95
CA GLY A 232 -9.57 1.48 12.31
C GLY A 232 -8.59 0.31 12.13
N SER A 233 -7.51 0.57 11.44
CA SER A 233 -6.47 -0.41 11.10
C SER A 233 -5.79 -1.00 12.34
N ARG A 234 -5.79 -0.32 13.47
CA ARG A 234 -5.33 -0.83 14.75
C ARG A 234 -6.00 -2.17 15.13
N SER A 235 -7.25 -2.39 14.73
CA SER A 235 -8.02 -3.59 15.09
C SER A 235 -7.31 -4.88 14.67
N TYR A 236 -6.79 -4.96 13.45
CA TYR A 236 -6.04 -6.15 13.02
C TYR A 236 -4.60 -6.17 13.54
N VAL A 237 -3.97 -5.01 13.73
CA VAL A 237 -2.64 -4.92 14.33
C VAL A 237 -2.65 -5.51 15.74
N ASP A 238 -3.60 -5.09 16.57
CA ASP A 238 -3.76 -5.57 17.94
C ASP A 238 -4.16 -7.05 17.98
N ALA A 239 -5.05 -7.48 17.06
CA ALA A 239 -5.46 -8.88 16.96
C ALA A 239 -4.30 -9.81 16.59
N ILE A 240 -3.38 -9.40 15.74
CA ILE A 240 -2.16 -10.14 15.42
C ILE A 240 -1.20 -10.10 16.61
N ALA A 241 -0.93 -8.92 17.16
CA ALA A 241 0.00 -8.75 18.27
C ALA A 241 -0.37 -9.60 19.49
N ALA A 242 -1.65 -9.73 19.80
CA ALA A 242 -2.14 -10.57 20.89
C ALA A 242 -1.85 -12.08 20.70
N ARG A 243 -1.49 -12.50 19.49
CA ARG A 243 -1.19 -13.91 19.15
C ARG A 243 0.31 -14.21 19.01
N LEU A 244 1.15 -13.16 19.10
CA LEU A 244 2.61 -13.30 18.97
C LEU A 244 3.28 -13.38 20.35
N PRO A 245 4.13 -14.38 20.60
CA PRO A 245 4.72 -14.62 21.93
C PRO A 245 5.87 -13.67 22.28
N ASP A 246 6.65 -13.20 21.30
CA ASP A 246 7.83 -12.34 21.51
C ASP A 246 7.82 -11.16 20.55
N ILE A 247 7.43 -9.99 21.07
CA ILE A 247 7.42 -8.71 20.34
C ILE A 247 8.35 -7.73 21.03
N ARG A 248 9.31 -7.19 20.30
CA ARG A 248 10.34 -6.27 20.78
C ARG A 248 10.15 -4.88 20.17
N ARG A 249 9.37 -4.06 20.83
CA ARG A 249 9.12 -2.66 20.48
C ARG A 249 10.27 -1.76 20.94
N GLY A 250 10.48 -0.62 20.28
CA GLY A 250 11.56 0.29 20.59
C GLY A 250 12.95 -0.39 20.44
N ARG A 251 13.04 -1.43 19.61
CA ARG A 251 14.25 -2.23 19.38
C ARG A 251 14.65 -2.23 17.91
N PRO A 252 15.13 -1.10 17.37
CA PRO A 252 15.58 -1.03 15.99
C PRO A 252 16.72 -2.02 15.76
N VAL A 253 16.57 -2.87 14.75
CA VAL A 253 17.64 -3.71 14.24
C VAL A 253 18.60 -2.83 13.45
N ARG A 254 19.90 -3.00 13.68
CA ARG A 254 20.94 -2.24 12.97
C ARG A 254 21.75 -3.09 11.99
N ALA A 255 21.82 -4.42 12.23
CA ALA A 255 22.56 -5.31 11.34
C ALA A 255 22.00 -6.75 11.39
N VAL A 256 22.06 -7.41 10.24
CA VAL A 256 21.79 -8.83 10.05
C VAL A 256 23.05 -9.47 9.46
N LEU A 257 23.67 -10.38 10.20
CA LEU A 257 24.84 -11.14 9.76
C LEU A 257 24.42 -12.56 9.42
N ARG A 258 24.77 -13.01 8.24
CA ARG A 258 24.42 -14.34 7.75
C ARG A 258 25.61 -15.28 7.87
N HIS A 259 25.40 -16.41 8.55
CA HIS A 259 26.36 -17.49 8.67
C HIS A 259 25.85 -18.73 7.91
N PRO A 260 26.71 -19.70 7.58
CA PRO A 260 26.27 -20.91 6.88
C PRO A 260 25.17 -21.70 7.60
N ASP A 261 25.17 -21.66 8.94
CA ASP A 261 24.29 -22.45 9.82
C ASP A 261 23.24 -21.64 10.58
N ARG A 262 23.35 -20.31 10.64
CA ARG A 262 22.47 -19.42 11.42
C ARG A 262 22.47 -18.00 10.89
N VAL A 263 21.59 -17.17 11.45
CA VAL A 263 21.58 -15.72 11.26
C VAL A 263 21.74 -15.03 12.62
N GLU A 264 22.53 -13.98 12.67
CA GLU A 264 22.67 -13.13 13.86
C GLU A 264 22.01 -11.77 13.60
N VAL A 265 21.04 -11.41 14.43
CA VAL A 265 20.35 -10.13 14.41
C VAL A 265 20.93 -9.26 15.52
N ILE A 266 21.38 -8.05 15.19
CA ILE A 266 21.98 -7.08 16.13
C ILE A 266 21.06 -5.87 16.23
N ASP A 267 20.59 -5.56 17.44
CA ASP A 267 19.83 -4.34 17.70
C ASP A 267 20.74 -3.11 17.91
N ALA A 268 20.14 -1.92 17.91
CA ALA A 268 20.88 -0.66 18.08
C ALA A 268 21.50 -0.50 19.48
N ALA A 269 21.04 -1.25 20.50
CA ALA A 269 21.63 -1.28 21.82
C ALA A 269 22.83 -2.25 21.93
N GLY A 270 23.17 -2.94 20.84
CA GLY A 270 24.26 -3.93 20.79
C GLY A 270 23.83 -5.33 21.23
N GLY A 271 22.56 -5.56 21.50
CA GLY A 271 22.01 -6.89 21.77
C GLY A 271 22.15 -7.79 20.54
N ARG A 272 22.57 -9.04 20.74
CA ARG A 272 22.81 -10.03 19.68
C ARG A 272 21.92 -11.23 19.90
N ILE A 273 21.22 -11.65 18.87
CA ILE A 273 20.32 -12.80 18.90
C ILE A 273 20.60 -13.70 17.73
N GLN A 274 20.83 -14.98 18.03
CA GLN A 274 20.98 -16.01 17.02
C GLN A 274 19.63 -16.65 16.72
N VAL A 275 19.33 -16.79 15.42
CA VAL A 275 18.13 -17.41 14.89
C VAL A 275 18.47 -18.29 13.69
N ASP A 276 17.57 -19.20 13.33
CA ASP A 276 17.77 -20.08 12.17
C ASP A 276 17.52 -19.32 10.86
N ARG A 277 16.54 -18.40 10.86
CA ARG A 277 16.15 -17.61 9.68
C ARG A 277 15.73 -16.19 10.06
N VAL A 278 15.74 -15.30 9.07
CA VAL A 278 15.25 -13.94 9.21
C VAL A 278 14.30 -13.59 8.06
N VAL A 279 13.21 -12.88 8.38
CA VAL A 279 12.36 -12.18 7.44
C VAL A 279 12.58 -10.69 7.64
N ILE A 280 13.10 -10.00 6.62
CA ILE A 280 13.28 -8.55 6.64
C ILE A 280 12.06 -7.92 5.98
N ALA A 281 11.20 -7.30 6.80
CA ALA A 281 9.90 -6.76 6.41
C ALA A 281 9.85 -5.22 6.50
N THR A 282 10.98 -4.59 6.19
CA THR A 282 11.14 -3.13 6.08
C THR A 282 11.07 -2.69 4.61
N HIS A 283 11.24 -1.40 4.33
CA HIS A 283 11.43 -0.93 2.96
C HIS A 283 12.72 -1.51 2.36
N PRO A 284 12.82 -1.68 1.02
CA PRO A 284 14.00 -2.27 0.37
C PRO A 284 15.32 -1.57 0.67
N ASP A 285 15.34 -0.23 0.68
CA ASP A 285 16.50 0.57 1.04
C ASP A 285 16.96 0.32 2.50
N GLN A 286 16.00 0.25 3.41
CA GLN A 286 16.25 -0.12 4.79
C GLN A 286 16.72 -1.57 4.90
N ALA A 287 16.05 -2.50 4.19
CA ALA A 287 16.43 -3.91 4.16
C ALA A 287 17.89 -4.09 3.70
N LEU A 288 18.26 -3.39 2.62
CA LEU A 288 19.64 -3.39 2.12
C LEU A 288 20.63 -2.85 3.15
N SER A 289 20.29 -1.77 3.84
CA SER A 289 21.14 -1.16 4.87
C SER A 289 21.34 -2.03 6.11
N LEU A 290 20.42 -2.96 6.37
CA LEU A 290 20.50 -3.90 7.50
C LEU A 290 21.43 -5.11 7.20
N LEU A 291 21.66 -5.44 5.95
CA LEU A 291 22.54 -6.56 5.58
C LEU A 291 24.00 -6.15 5.79
N ALA A 292 24.70 -6.90 6.64
CA ALA A 292 26.13 -6.67 6.89
C ALA A 292 27.02 -7.15 5.72
N ASP A 293 26.48 -8.04 4.89
CA ASP A 293 27.16 -8.75 3.80
C ASP A 293 26.24 -8.85 2.57
N PRO A 294 25.74 -7.72 2.02
CA PRO A 294 24.81 -7.79 0.89
C PRO A 294 25.48 -8.46 -0.32
N LEU A 295 24.72 -9.28 -1.03
CA LEU A 295 25.15 -9.86 -2.30
C LEU A 295 24.95 -8.84 -3.43
N PRO A 296 25.76 -8.87 -4.51
CA PRO A 296 25.59 -7.96 -5.65
C PRO A 296 24.17 -7.96 -6.23
N LEU A 297 23.51 -9.11 -6.23
CA LEU A 297 22.11 -9.21 -6.67
C LEU A 297 21.13 -8.51 -5.72
N GLU A 298 21.37 -8.58 -4.41
CA GLU A 298 20.55 -7.88 -3.42
C GLU A 298 20.74 -6.37 -3.51
N GLU A 299 21.98 -5.90 -3.74
CA GLU A 299 22.26 -4.48 -3.98
C GLU A 299 21.56 -3.98 -5.25
N GLU A 300 21.62 -4.74 -6.35
CA GLU A 300 20.94 -4.41 -7.60
C GLU A 300 19.41 -4.36 -7.43
N VAL A 301 18.82 -5.40 -6.84
CA VAL A 301 17.36 -5.55 -6.78
C VAL A 301 16.74 -4.64 -5.72
N LEU A 302 17.27 -4.63 -4.49
CA LEU A 302 16.73 -3.78 -3.41
C LEU A 302 17.06 -2.31 -3.62
N GLY A 303 18.23 -1.99 -4.18
CA GLY A 303 18.66 -0.62 -4.47
C GLY A 303 17.90 0.05 -5.62
N ALA A 304 17.15 -0.71 -6.43
CA ALA A 304 16.35 -0.14 -7.52
C ALA A 304 15.06 0.56 -7.04
N PHE A 305 14.63 0.32 -5.79
CA PHE A 305 13.41 0.93 -5.27
C PHE A 305 13.71 2.27 -4.61
N ARG A 306 13.01 3.29 -5.06
CA ARG A 306 13.03 4.64 -4.48
C ARG A 306 11.74 4.91 -3.70
N TYR A 307 11.81 5.81 -2.74
CA TYR A 307 10.68 6.23 -1.93
C TYR A 307 10.56 7.75 -1.92
N SER A 308 9.33 8.25 -2.03
CA SER A 308 9.00 9.64 -1.72
C SER A 308 8.56 9.75 -0.26
N THR A 309 9.02 10.79 0.44
CA THR A 309 8.55 11.09 1.78
C THR A 309 7.44 12.12 1.69
N ASN A 310 6.29 11.82 2.29
CA ASN A 310 5.14 12.70 2.32
C ASN A 310 4.77 13.03 3.77
N GLU A 311 4.65 14.31 4.08
CA GLU A 311 4.07 14.75 5.34
C GLU A 311 2.56 14.52 5.30
N ALA A 312 2.01 13.92 6.34
CA ALA A 312 0.58 13.71 6.51
C ALA A 312 0.10 14.42 7.78
N VAL A 313 -0.91 15.27 7.64
CA VAL A 313 -1.48 16.03 8.76
C VAL A 313 -2.92 15.57 8.99
N LEU A 314 -3.22 15.08 10.20
CA LEU A 314 -4.57 14.84 10.67
C LEU A 314 -5.10 16.15 11.29
N HIS A 315 -6.23 16.66 10.79
CA HIS A 315 -6.74 18.00 11.16
C HIS A 315 -8.26 18.12 11.04
N ARG A 316 -8.79 19.28 11.43
CA ARG A 316 -10.22 19.63 11.34
C ARG A 316 -10.55 20.74 10.34
N ASP A 317 -9.59 21.25 9.60
CA ASP A 317 -9.76 22.36 8.66
C ASP A 317 -10.33 21.88 7.31
N PRO A 318 -11.54 22.31 6.89
CA PRO A 318 -12.15 21.92 5.62
C PRO A 318 -11.71 22.77 4.42
N SER A 319 -10.83 23.76 4.58
CA SER A 319 -10.51 24.78 3.56
C SER A 319 -9.89 24.21 2.28
N LEU A 320 -9.21 23.04 2.40
CA LEU A 320 -8.57 22.36 1.28
C LEU A 320 -9.54 21.50 0.45
N LEU A 321 -10.78 21.31 0.89
CA LEU A 321 -11.80 20.64 0.10
C LEU A 321 -12.27 21.52 -1.06
N PRO A 322 -12.84 20.93 -2.14
CA PRO A 322 -13.59 21.69 -3.13
C PRO A 322 -14.64 22.59 -2.50
N THR A 323 -14.84 23.80 -3.06
CA THR A 323 -15.85 24.73 -2.56
C THR A 323 -17.26 24.31 -2.98
N ALA A 324 -17.39 23.72 -4.18
CA ALA A 324 -18.66 23.18 -4.66
C ALA A 324 -19.00 21.87 -3.94
N SER A 325 -20.16 21.81 -3.31
CA SER A 325 -20.61 20.64 -2.54
C SER A 325 -20.67 19.35 -3.37
N GLY A 326 -21.05 19.45 -4.65
CA GLY A 326 -21.07 18.34 -5.59
C GLY A 326 -19.69 17.76 -5.89
N ALA A 327 -18.63 18.59 -5.82
CA ALA A 327 -17.25 18.16 -6.07
C ALA A 327 -16.56 17.58 -4.84
N LYS A 328 -17.09 17.74 -3.61
CA LYS A 328 -16.46 17.16 -2.41
C LYS A 328 -16.50 15.65 -2.47
N ALA A 329 -15.35 15.00 -2.42
CA ALA A 329 -15.18 13.56 -2.56
C ALA A 329 -14.45 12.95 -1.35
N SER A 330 -14.29 11.65 -1.35
CA SER A 330 -13.49 10.95 -0.33
C SER A 330 -12.01 11.31 -0.43
N TRP A 331 -11.49 11.44 -1.66
CA TRP A 331 -10.14 11.90 -1.98
C TRP A 331 -10.24 13.21 -2.76
N ASN A 332 -9.53 14.24 -2.35
CA ASN A 332 -9.63 15.57 -2.93
C ASN A 332 -8.22 16.05 -3.31
N TYR A 333 -7.92 16.08 -4.59
CA TYR A 333 -6.66 16.58 -5.14
C TYR A 333 -6.77 18.07 -5.41
N LEU A 334 -5.79 18.83 -4.90
CA LEU A 334 -5.65 20.25 -5.21
C LEU A 334 -4.52 20.46 -6.21
N VAL A 335 -4.86 20.93 -7.42
CA VAL A 335 -3.87 21.34 -8.42
C VAL A 335 -3.21 22.64 -7.94
N GLN A 336 -1.92 22.61 -7.76
CA GLN A 336 -1.10 23.77 -7.46
C GLN A 336 -0.58 24.36 -8.77
N GLY A 337 -0.27 25.65 -8.82
CA GLY A 337 0.12 26.32 -10.05
C GLY A 337 1.37 25.77 -10.74
N ASP A 338 2.30 25.19 -9.97
CA ASP A 338 3.48 24.48 -10.45
C ASP A 338 3.28 22.98 -10.25
N ASP A 339 3.23 22.23 -11.35
CA ASP A 339 2.95 20.78 -11.36
C ASP A 339 4.13 19.91 -10.85
N ASP A 340 5.28 20.48 -10.55
CA ASP A 340 6.51 19.75 -10.15
C ASP A 340 6.63 19.52 -8.63
N GLY A 341 5.70 20.06 -7.84
CA GLY A 341 5.68 19.91 -6.39
C GLY A 341 5.15 18.57 -5.90
N PRO A 342 5.31 18.28 -4.59
CA PRO A 342 4.68 17.10 -3.99
C PRO A 342 3.14 17.20 -4.09
N PRO A 343 2.43 16.07 -4.24
CA PRO A 343 0.98 16.09 -4.44
C PRO A 343 0.25 16.57 -3.19
N LEU A 344 -0.70 17.50 -3.34
CA LEU A 344 -1.58 17.91 -2.27
C LEU A 344 -2.89 17.16 -2.36
N VAL A 345 -3.10 16.22 -1.45
CA VAL A 345 -4.31 15.38 -1.40
C VAL A 345 -4.92 15.47 -0.01
N THR A 346 -6.21 15.78 0.06
CA THR A 346 -6.99 15.77 1.31
C THR A 346 -7.98 14.61 1.31
N TYR A 347 -7.82 13.69 2.25
CA TYR A 347 -8.73 12.58 2.51
C TYR A 347 -9.81 13.03 3.51
N TRP A 348 -11.08 12.90 3.14
CA TRP A 348 -12.19 13.20 4.02
C TRP A 348 -12.60 11.97 4.82
N MET A 349 -12.12 11.90 6.07
CA MET A 349 -12.23 10.71 6.91
C MET A 349 -13.68 10.37 7.29
N ASN A 350 -14.55 11.38 7.41
CA ASN A 350 -15.98 11.14 7.67
C ASN A 350 -16.63 10.30 6.57
N ARG A 351 -16.26 10.52 5.30
CA ARG A 351 -16.74 9.69 4.19
C ARG A 351 -16.07 8.34 4.16
N LEU A 352 -14.74 8.32 4.28
CA LEU A 352 -13.96 7.09 4.15
C LEU A 352 -14.21 6.12 5.31
N GLN A 353 -14.32 6.62 6.53
CA GLN A 353 -14.50 5.79 7.71
C GLN A 353 -15.92 5.87 8.31
N GLY A 354 -16.86 6.62 7.67
CA GLY A 354 -18.23 6.81 8.13
C GLY A 354 -18.29 7.38 9.55
N LEU A 355 -17.44 8.39 9.82
CA LEU A 355 -17.42 9.08 11.09
C LEU A 355 -18.59 10.07 11.20
N PRO A 356 -19.02 10.47 12.42
CA PRO A 356 -20.11 11.41 12.59
C PRO A 356 -19.85 12.75 11.89
N ASP A 357 -20.86 13.32 11.23
CA ASP A 357 -20.73 14.60 10.51
C ASP A 357 -20.47 15.80 11.43
N ALA A 358 -20.81 15.69 12.70
CA ALA A 358 -20.53 16.72 13.72
C ALA A 358 -19.03 16.89 13.99
N ASP A 359 -18.22 15.87 13.70
CA ASP A 359 -16.78 15.83 13.96
C ASP A 359 -16.04 15.74 12.62
N GLN A 360 -15.87 16.87 11.92
CA GLN A 360 -15.16 16.87 10.63
C GLN A 360 -13.67 16.59 10.82
N LEU A 361 -13.16 15.58 10.09
CA LEU A 361 -11.79 15.08 10.19
C LEU A 361 -11.22 14.82 8.80
N PHE A 362 -9.99 15.28 8.62
CA PHE A 362 -9.26 15.20 7.36
C PHE A 362 -7.84 14.71 7.60
N VAL A 363 -7.31 14.02 6.61
CA VAL A 363 -5.86 13.76 6.51
C VAL A 363 -5.39 14.40 5.22
N THR A 364 -4.45 15.32 5.31
CA THR A 364 -3.89 16.02 4.14
C THR A 364 -2.43 15.67 3.97
N LEU A 365 -2.04 15.32 2.74
CA LEU A 365 -0.65 15.12 2.35
C LEU A 365 -0.07 16.42 1.83
N ASN A 366 1.14 16.78 2.32
CA ASN A 366 1.98 17.86 1.83
C ASN A 366 1.30 19.25 1.80
N GLY A 367 0.46 19.53 2.78
CA GLY A 367 -0.29 20.78 2.84
C GLY A 367 -0.28 21.45 4.21
N SER A 368 0.71 21.17 5.07
CA SER A 368 0.77 21.71 6.43
C SER A 368 0.81 23.23 6.50
N ASP A 369 1.43 23.88 5.52
CA ASP A 369 1.51 25.35 5.38
C ASP A 369 0.17 26.01 5.05
N ARG A 370 -0.83 25.22 4.61
CA ARG A 370 -2.18 25.70 4.23
C ARG A 370 -3.25 25.35 5.25
N ILE A 371 -2.92 24.54 6.25
CA ILE A 371 -3.84 24.12 7.32
C ILE A 371 -3.74 25.10 8.48
N HIS A 372 -4.87 25.53 9.03
CA HIS A 372 -4.89 26.36 10.23
C HIS A 372 -4.19 25.62 11.39
N PRO A 373 -3.13 26.17 11.98
CA PRO A 373 -2.32 25.47 13.00
C PRO A 373 -3.13 24.94 14.19
N GLU A 374 -4.15 25.67 14.61
CA GLU A 374 -5.05 25.31 15.71
C GLU A 374 -5.98 24.13 15.39
N SER A 375 -6.15 23.80 14.11
CA SER A 375 -6.96 22.66 13.68
C SER A 375 -6.15 21.35 13.61
N VAL A 376 -4.83 21.41 13.71
CA VAL A 376 -3.93 20.27 13.63
C VAL A 376 -4.08 19.38 14.86
N ILE A 377 -4.26 18.09 14.63
CA ILE A 377 -4.37 17.05 15.67
C ILE A 377 -3.07 16.26 15.78
N ALA A 378 -2.51 15.85 14.64
CA ALA A 378 -1.25 15.10 14.57
C ALA A 378 -0.56 15.30 13.21
N THR A 379 0.77 15.23 13.22
CA THR A 379 1.61 15.25 12.01
C THR A 379 2.42 13.97 11.95
N MET A 380 2.45 13.33 10.78
CA MET A 380 3.16 12.10 10.49
C MET A 380 4.01 12.27 9.23
N SER A 381 5.00 11.41 9.08
CA SER A 381 5.78 11.28 7.86
C SER A 381 5.64 9.86 7.31
N TYR A 382 5.21 9.73 6.06
CA TYR A 382 5.06 8.44 5.39
C TYR A 382 5.92 8.37 4.14
N ALA A 383 6.61 7.24 3.98
CA ALA A 383 7.39 6.96 2.80
C ALA A 383 6.58 6.05 1.85
N HIS A 384 6.41 6.48 0.60
CA HIS A 384 5.66 5.76 -0.43
C HIS A 384 6.59 5.31 -1.55
N PRO A 385 6.47 4.05 -2.04
CA PRO A 385 7.31 3.56 -3.11
C PRO A 385 7.01 4.26 -4.44
N LEU A 386 8.07 4.60 -5.17
CA LEU A 386 8.00 5.09 -6.54
C LEU A 386 8.19 3.93 -7.51
N TYR A 387 7.24 3.72 -8.41
CA TYR A 387 7.30 2.63 -9.39
C TYR A 387 7.71 3.17 -10.76
N ASP A 388 9.01 3.40 -10.93
CA ASP A 388 9.60 3.62 -12.24
C ASP A 388 9.93 2.29 -12.93
N LEU A 389 10.48 2.36 -14.14
CA LEU A 389 10.87 1.16 -14.91
C LEU A 389 11.91 0.30 -14.19
N ALA A 390 12.83 0.91 -13.43
CA ALA A 390 13.84 0.17 -12.68
C ALA A 390 13.19 -0.61 -11.54
N ALA A 391 12.31 0.02 -10.76
CA ALA A 391 11.58 -0.60 -9.67
C ALA A 391 10.69 -1.76 -10.17
N VAL A 392 9.96 -1.59 -11.27
CA VAL A 392 9.09 -2.64 -11.83
C VAL A 392 9.90 -3.83 -12.38
N ARG A 393 11.07 -3.60 -12.97
CA ARG A 393 12.00 -4.68 -13.37
C ARG A 393 12.57 -5.42 -12.16
N ALA A 394 13.02 -4.68 -11.15
CA ALA A 394 13.55 -5.25 -9.91
C ALA A 394 12.48 -6.07 -9.16
N GLN A 395 11.22 -5.63 -9.16
CA GLN A 395 10.11 -6.34 -8.55
C GLN A 395 9.97 -7.79 -9.06
N ARG A 396 10.19 -8.03 -10.35
CA ARG A 396 10.14 -9.38 -10.94
C ARG A 396 11.27 -10.27 -10.45
N ARG A 397 12.38 -9.67 -10.03
CA ARG A 397 13.59 -10.38 -9.58
C ARG A 397 13.65 -10.56 -8.06
N LEU A 398 12.69 -10.04 -7.29
CA LEU A 398 12.61 -10.24 -5.84
C LEU A 398 12.66 -11.72 -5.41
N PRO A 399 12.04 -12.69 -6.13
CA PRO A 399 12.17 -14.09 -5.77
C PRO A 399 13.61 -14.62 -5.84
N GLU A 400 14.49 -14.01 -6.63
CA GLU A 400 15.89 -14.45 -6.82
C GLU A 400 16.78 -14.13 -5.61
N ILE A 401 16.43 -13.11 -4.82
CA ILE A 401 17.22 -12.67 -3.65
C ILE A 401 16.84 -13.36 -2.35
N SER A 402 15.74 -14.12 -2.32
CA SER A 402 15.38 -14.91 -1.15
C SER A 402 16.24 -16.17 -1.06
N SER A 403 16.89 -16.37 0.05
CA SER A 403 17.72 -17.55 0.33
C SER A 403 17.06 -18.50 1.32
N GLY A 404 17.67 -19.66 1.58
CA GLY A 404 17.16 -20.58 2.60
C GLY A 404 17.09 -20.00 4.02
N ARG A 405 17.81 -18.90 4.33
CA ARG A 405 17.87 -18.30 5.67
C ARG A 405 17.41 -16.86 5.73
N THR A 406 17.27 -16.18 4.59
CA THR A 406 16.85 -14.77 4.52
C THR A 406 15.73 -14.64 3.53
N ALA A 407 14.63 -14.04 3.94
CA ALA A 407 13.52 -13.69 3.08
C ALA A 407 13.18 -12.20 3.23
N PHE A 408 12.66 -11.61 2.16
CA PHE A 408 12.23 -10.22 2.14
C PHE A 408 10.72 -10.16 1.98
N ALA A 409 10.08 -9.22 2.69
CA ALA A 409 8.64 -9.03 2.68
C ALA A 409 8.30 -7.54 2.67
N GLY A 410 7.32 -7.13 1.88
CA GLY A 410 6.94 -5.72 1.83
C GLY A 410 5.93 -5.41 0.73
N ALA A 411 5.37 -4.21 0.78
CA ALA A 411 4.44 -3.69 -0.21
C ALA A 411 5.05 -3.62 -1.63
N TYR A 412 6.36 -3.56 -1.73
CA TYR A 412 7.12 -3.53 -2.97
C TYR A 412 7.10 -4.84 -3.78
N HIS A 413 6.60 -5.94 -3.21
CA HIS A 413 6.34 -7.18 -3.95
C HIS A 413 5.10 -7.12 -4.88
N GLY A 414 4.32 -6.04 -4.79
CA GLY A 414 3.16 -5.79 -5.63
C GLY A 414 2.95 -4.30 -5.83
N TRP A 415 1.71 -3.85 -5.87
CA TRP A 415 1.38 -2.44 -6.19
C TRP A 415 1.54 -1.45 -5.03
N GLY A 416 2.20 -1.80 -3.93
CA GLY A 416 2.41 -0.89 -2.80
C GLY A 416 1.29 -0.88 -1.76
N PHE A 417 0.28 -1.73 -1.90
CA PHE A 417 -0.88 -1.79 -1.02
C PHE A 417 -0.90 -3.03 -0.12
N HIS A 418 -1.81 -3.06 0.84
CA HIS A 418 -1.90 -4.12 1.86
C HIS A 418 -2.13 -5.52 1.30
N GLU A 419 -2.71 -5.68 0.11
CA GLU A 419 -2.81 -6.99 -0.54
C GLU A 419 -1.44 -7.52 -0.94
N ALA A 420 -0.58 -6.69 -1.53
CA ALA A 420 0.80 -7.08 -1.90
C ALA A 420 1.59 -7.58 -0.68
N VAL A 421 1.34 -6.96 0.46
CA VAL A 421 1.91 -7.29 1.75
C VAL A 421 1.45 -8.67 2.24
N SER A 422 0.20 -8.99 2.04
CA SER A 422 -0.39 -10.28 2.46
C SER A 422 0.06 -11.43 1.55
N TYR A 423 0.44 -11.15 0.30
CA TYR A 423 0.93 -12.15 -0.66
C TYR A 423 2.34 -12.67 -0.37
N THR A 424 3.16 -11.90 0.34
CA THR A 424 4.58 -12.23 0.59
C THR A 424 4.76 -13.53 1.37
N HIS A 425 3.78 -13.94 2.18
CA HIS A 425 3.86 -15.19 2.91
C HIS A 425 3.82 -16.44 2.00
N LEU A 426 3.21 -16.34 0.81
CA LEU A 426 3.16 -17.46 -0.16
C LEU A 426 4.51 -17.70 -0.82
N THR A 427 5.41 -16.72 -0.79
CA THR A 427 6.74 -16.79 -1.42
C THR A 427 7.86 -17.08 -0.42
N LEU A 428 7.56 -17.13 0.89
CA LEU A 428 8.56 -17.49 1.88
C LEU A 428 9.05 -18.94 1.66
N PRO A 429 10.37 -19.20 1.69
CA PRO A 429 10.92 -20.54 1.44
C PRO A 429 10.40 -21.63 2.39
N THR A 430 9.78 -21.23 3.49
CA THR A 430 9.20 -22.11 4.52
C THR A 430 7.84 -22.69 4.13
N ASN A 431 7.21 -22.22 3.06
CA ASN A 431 5.81 -22.52 2.73
C ASN A 431 5.63 -23.71 1.74
N ARG A 432 6.65 -24.57 1.56
CA ARG A 432 6.47 -25.81 0.76
C ARG A 432 5.70 -26.92 1.49
N GLU A 433 5.26 -26.70 2.74
CA GLU A 433 4.64 -27.72 3.59
C GLU A 433 3.33 -27.26 4.31
N VAL A 434 2.71 -26.13 3.93
CA VAL A 434 1.42 -25.70 4.52
C VAL A 434 0.30 -25.72 3.49
#